data_6b5e9cb7819cec8ac191677749e6cd50
#
_entry.id   6b5e9cb7819cec8ac191677749e6cd50
#
_cell.length_a   1.000
_cell.length_b   1.000
_cell.length_c   1.000
_cell.angle_alpha   90.00
_cell.angle_beta   90.00
_cell.angle_gamma   90.00
#
_symmetry.space_group_name_H-M   'P 1'
#
loop_
_entity.id
_entity.type
_entity.pdbx_description
1 polymer ?
#
loop_
_entity_poly.entity_id
_entity_poly.type
_entity_poly.pdbx_seq_one_letter_code
_entity_poly.pdbx_strand_id
1 'polypeptide(L)'
;MGLASSQARLLQLTSRMHQIEYKAAKLEAQKLQMANESTRVYNDYLEALDSTKVQYKVLTTDGSVTYRDIQKYSDFTDAGYAIDYNGVVYDGAKGYRDASGNNIDFKQLSDDEAKAQLGNNYTAGTTYYKYTSGNTTGAVTAAEYAKINETAADIATVGGGKLNVKSVTNNYAQLCADAFNADINNPPQNVSEVITNLINSGDVTLVQRRSADGTFAHEEDEDFAKFETSVSTNTGLQEVSDEVELKKAEAKYEADMKKIDRKDTKFDQDIAALETERNALKQEMETLKTVAKDNVERTFKLFG
;
A
#
# COMPACT_ATOMS: atom_id res chain seq x y z
N MET A 1 -68.35 5.94 25.50
CA MET A 1 -67.59 5.26 24.43
C MET A 1 -67.79 3.76 24.60
N GLY A 2 -68.15 3.03 23.52
CA GLY A 2 -68.39 1.57 23.66
C GLY A 2 -67.05 0.81 23.85
N LEU A 3 -67.13 -0.36 24.46
CA LEU A 3 -65.99 -1.21 24.75
C LEU A 3 -65.15 -1.53 23.48
N ALA A 4 -65.82 -1.74 22.34
CA ALA A 4 -65.16 -1.99 21.05
C ALA A 4 -64.31 -0.79 20.57
N SER A 5 -64.75 0.45 20.80
CA SER A 5 -63.99 1.65 20.47
C SER A 5 -62.71 1.82 21.31
N SER A 6 -62.81 1.50 22.61
CA SER A 6 -61.65 1.51 23.53
C SER A 6 -60.63 0.42 23.16
N GLN A 7 -61.10 -0.78 22.76
CA GLN A 7 -60.24 -1.86 22.29
C GLN A 7 -59.51 -1.51 20.98
N ALA A 8 -60.22 -0.96 20.01
CA ALA A 8 -59.63 -0.52 18.74
C ALA A 8 -58.56 0.58 18.98
N ARG A 9 -58.82 1.54 19.85
CA ARG A 9 -57.86 2.58 20.21
C ARG A 9 -56.64 2.03 20.92
N LEU A 10 -56.82 1.06 21.85
CA LEU A 10 -55.73 0.41 22.51
C LEU A 10 -54.83 -0.33 21.54
N LEU A 11 -55.39 -1.06 20.56
CA LEU A 11 -54.62 -1.76 19.52
C LEU A 11 -53.80 -0.79 18.67
N GLN A 12 -54.41 0.35 18.30
CA GLN A 12 -53.72 1.40 17.54
C GLN A 12 -52.52 1.98 18.31
N LEU A 13 -52.71 2.26 19.62
CA LEU A 13 -51.62 2.79 20.48
C LEU A 13 -50.51 1.77 20.69
N THR A 14 -50.87 0.49 20.84
CA THR A 14 -49.90 -0.59 20.98
C THR A 14 -49.06 -0.73 19.71
N SER A 15 -49.70 -0.66 18.52
CA SER A 15 -48.99 -0.70 17.24
C SER A 15 -48.03 0.48 17.12
N ARG A 16 -48.46 1.68 17.53
CA ARG A 16 -47.61 2.88 17.49
C ARG A 16 -46.43 2.78 18.47
N MET A 17 -46.65 2.23 19.64
CA MET A 17 -45.59 2.00 20.63
C MET A 17 -44.50 1.08 20.08
N HIS A 18 -44.89 -0.06 19.45
CA HIS A 18 -43.92 -0.94 18.81
C HIS A 18 -43.14 -0.28 17.65
N GLN A 19 -43.81 0.62 16.89
CA GLN A 19 -43.10 1.39 15.86
C GLN A 19 -42.06 2.33 16.46
N ILE A 20 -42.33 2.95 17.60
CA ILE A 20 -41.39 3.82 18.31
C ILE A 20 -40.24 3.00 18.86
N GLU A 21 -40.52 1.87 19.50
CA GLU A 21 -39.50 0.96 20.02
C GLU A 21 -38.59 0.45 18.92
N TYR A 22 -39.15 0.09 17.77
CA TYR A 22 -38.32 -0.30 16.59
C TYR A 22 -37.44 0.85 16.09
N LYS A 23 -37.98 2.08 16.02
CA LYS A 23 -37.19 3.24 15.58
C LYS A 23 -36.08 3.56 16.58
N ALA A 24 -36.36 3.51 17.88
CA ALA A 24 -35.35 3.72 18.92
C ALA A 24 -34.23 2.69 18.84
N ALA A 25 -34.57 1.41 18.77
CA ALA A 25 -33.59 0.32 18.61
C ALA A 25 -32.75 0.49 17.34
N LYS A 26 -33.34 0.97 16.23
CA LYS A 26 -32.61 1.27 15.00
C LYS A 26 -31.62 2.41 15.19
N LEU A 27 -32.00 3.47 15.89
CA LEU A 27 -31.11 4.61 16.19
C LEU A 27 -29.96 4.20 17.13
N GLU A 28 -30.24 3.38 18.15
CA GLU A 28 -29.21 2.81 19.02
C GLU A 28 -28.21 1.94 18.25
N ALA A 29 -28.68 1.11 17.32
CA ALA A 29 -27.80 0.33 16.44
C ALA A 29 -26.94 1.24 15.54
N GLN A 30 -27.50 2.35 15.04
CA GLN A 30 -26.76 3.35 14.26
C GLN A 30 -25.72 4.08 15.12
N LYS A 31 -26.01 4.38 16.39
CA LYS A 31 -25.01 4.93 17.34
C LYS A 31 -23.84 3.98 17.55
N LEU A 32 -24.13 2.69 17.73
CA LEU A 32 -23.06 1.68 17.86
C LEU A 32 -22.18 1.62 16.59
N GLN A 33 -22.82 1.70 15.42
CA GLN A 33 -22.07 1.75 14.16
C GLN A 33 -21.18 3.00 14.07
N MET A 34 -21.67 4.17 14.55
CA MET A 34 -20.87 5.40 14.61
C MET A 34 -19.71 5.31 15.60
N ALA A 35 -19.87 4.62 16.73
CA ALA A 35 -18.75 4.38 17.63
C ALA A 35 -17.63 3.58 16.94
N ASN A 36 -18.00 2.57 16.14
CA ASN A 36 -17.03 1.83 15.32
C ASN A 36 -16.38 2.71 14.25
N GLU A 37 -17.15 3.60 13.62
CA GLU A 37 -16.62 4.58 12.63
C GLU A 37 -15.64 5.55 13.31
N SER A 38 -15.95 6.04 14.51
CA SER A 38 -15.06 6.88 15.31
C SER A 38 -13.74 6.18 15.63
N THR A 39 -13.79 4.91 16.03
CA THR A 39 -12.60 4.10 16.28
C THR A 39 -11.76 3.94 15.02
N ARG A 40 -12.39 3.72 13.86
CA ARG A 40 -11.67 3.62 12.58
C ARG A 40 -11.00 4.95 12.21
N VAL A 41 -11.72 6.06 12.32
CA VAL A 41 -11.19 7.40 12.04
C VAL A 41 -9.99 7.73 12.95
N TYR A 42 -10.05 7.30 14.20
CA TYR A 42 -8.95 7.44 15.14
C TYR A 42 -7.74 6.54 14.77
N ASN A 43 -7.97 5.30 14.37
CA ASN A 43 -6.91 4.41 13.93
C ASN A 43 -6.24 4.91 12.64
N ASP A 44 -7.04 5.40 11.65
CA ASP A 44 -6.52 6.03 10.44
C ASP A 44 -5.61 7.24 10.77
N TYR A 45 -5.97 8.01 11.81
CA TYR A 45 -5.14 9.12 12.28
C TYR A 45 -3.86 8.64 12.97
N LEU A 46 -3.92 7.60 13.79
CA LEU A 46 -2.72 7.01 14.42
C LEU A 46 -1.75 6.46 13.38
N GLU A 47 -2.26 5.78 12.35
CA GLU A 47 -1.43 5.29 11.24
C GLU A 47 -0.73 6.46 10.51
N ALA A 48 -1.42 7.58 10.33
CA ALA A 48 -0.83 8.76 9.72
C ALA A 48 0.20 9.47 10.63
N LEU A 49 0.12 9.32 11.96
CA LEU A 49 1.14 9.84 12.88
C LEU A 49 2.50 9.15 12.71
N ASP A 50 2.49 7.88 12.32
CA ASP A 50 3.67 7.08 12.07
C ASP A 50 4.17 7.24 10.62
N SER A 51 3.50 8.10 9.80
CA SER A 51 3.91 8.29 8.43
C SER A 51 5.25 9.04 8.37
N THR A 52 6.19 8.42 7.69
CA THR A 52 7.53 8.96 7.48
C THR A 52 7.81 9.07 5.99
N LYS A 53 8.74 9.94 5.64
CA LYS A 53 9.25 10.06 4.28
C LYS A 53 10.77 9.98 4.28
N VAL A 54 11.30 9.45 3.19
CA VAL A 54 12.73 9.35 3.00
C VAL A 54 13.23 10.58 2.26
N GLN A 55 14.29 11.16 2.79
CA GLN A 55 15.07 12.21 2.15
C GLN A 55 16.44 11.68 1.78
N TYR A 56 16.97 12.12 0.65
CA TYR A 56 18.32 11.80 0.22
C TYR A 56 19.25 13.00 0.35
N LYS A 57 20.50 12.70 0.66
CA LYS A 57 21.57 13.67 0.83
C LYS A 57 21.99 14.26 -0.50
N VAL A 58 22.04 15.58 -0.59
CA VAL A 58 22.56 16.33 -1.75
C VAL A 58 23.70 17.21 -1.29
N LEU A 59 24.84 17.10 -1.96
CA LEU A 59 25.96 18.04 -1.80
C LEU A 59 25.69 19.27 -2.66
N THR A 60 25.61 20.43 -2.05
CA THR A 60 25.47 21.70 -2.77
C THR A 60 26.83 22.18 -3.26
N THR A 61 26.82 23.10 -4.23
CA THR A 61 28.04 23.63 -4.88
C THR A 61 28.99 24.35 -3.93
N ASP A 62 28.51 24.77 -2.77
CA ASP A 62 29.29 25.37 -1.70
C ASP A 62 29.90 24.37 -0.70
N GLY A 63 29.67 23.05 -0.95
CA GLY A 63 30.13 21.96 -0.09
C GLY A 63 29.24 21.70 1.12
N SER A 64 28.11 22.40 1.26
CA SER A 64 27.16 22.12 2.32
C SER A 64 26.31 20.89 1.99
N VAL A 65 25.79 20.24 3.01
CA VAL A 65 24.90 19.07 2.88
C VAL A 65 23.47 19.53 3.09
N THR A 66 22.61 19.20 2.14
CA THR A 66 21.15 19.35 2.27
C THR A 66 20.47 18.02 2.02
N TYR A 67 19.27 17.87 2.58
CA TYR A 67 18.43 16.70 2.33
C TYR A 67 17.20 17.11 1.53
N ARG A 68 16.82 16.29 0.54
CA ARG A 68 15.66 16.52 -0.32
C ARG A 68 14.73 15.32 -0.29
N ASP A 69 13.43 15.60 -0.37
CA ASP A 69 12.39 14.58 -0.45
C ASP A 69 12.51 13.80 -1.76
N ILE A 70 12.34 12.49 -1.71
CA ILE A 70 12.23 11.63 -2.89
C ILE A 70 10.81 11.74 -3.41
N GLN A 71 10.59 12.50 -4.47
CA GLN A 71 9.29 12.61 -5.14
C GLN A 71 9.19 11.64 -6.31
N LYS A 72 10.28 11.50 -7.06
CA LYS A 72 10.40 10.60 -8.20
C LYS A 72 11.63 9.74 -8.04
N TYR A 73 11.57 8.54 -8.57
CA TYR A 73 12.73 7.64 -8.54
C TYR A 73 13.92 8.21 -9.33
N SER A 74 13.67 8.99 -10.40
CA SER A 74 14.73 9.69 -11.15
C SER A 74 15.52 10.67 -10.27
N ASP A 75 14.86 11.36 -9.35
CA ASP A 75 15.55 12.31 -8.46
C ASP A 75 16.57 11.59 -7.58
N PHE A 76 16.23 10.36 -7.17
CA PHE A 76 17.09 9.47 -6.40
C PHE A 76 18.27 8.94 -7.22
N THR A 77 18.02 8.46 -8.44
CA THR A 77 19.08 7.98 -9.32
C THR A 77 19.99 9.10 -9.85
N ASP A 78 19.45 10.30 -10.08
CA ASP A 78 20.22 11.49 -10.45
C ASP A 78 21.14 11.97 -9.31
N ALA A 79 20.74 11.73 -8.06
CA ALA A 79 21.58 11.97 -6.89
C ALA A 79 22.68 10.89 -6.68
N GLY A 80 22.72 9.88 -7.52
CA GLY A 80 23.72 8.82 -7.48
C GLY A 80 23.35 7.62 -6.64
N TYR A 81 22.09 7.43 -6.29
CA TYR A 81 21.59 6.26 -5.57
C TYR A 81 20.77 5.36 -6.47
N ALA A 82 20.77 4.06 -6.17
CA ALA A 82 19.87 3.10 -6.78
C ALA A 82 19.55 1.98 -5.80
N ILE A 83 18.52 1.21 -6.11
CA ILE A 83 18.13 0.01 -5.35
C ILE A 83 18.73 -1.20 -6.07
N ASP A 84 19.44 -2.05 -5.34
CA ASP A 84 19.79 -3.40 -5.76
C ASP A 84 18.81 -4.38 -5.11
N TYR A 85 18.07 -5.09 -5.96
CA TYR A 85 17.13 -6.14 -5.56
C TYR A 85 17.50 -7.43 -6.29
N ASN A 86 17.85 -8.48 -5.53
CA ASN A 86 18.29 -9.77 -6.07
C ASN A 86 19.48 -9.66 -7.06
N GLY A 87 20.44 -8.78 -6.78
CA GLY A 87 21.62 -8.56 -7.64
C GLY A 87 21.33 -7.77 -8.90
N VAL A 88 20.21 -7.08 -8.98
CA VAL A 88 19.85 -6.19 -10.09
C VAL A 88 19.78 -4.76 -9.58
N VAL A 89 20.60 -3.90 -10.19
CA VAL A 89 20.56 -2.47 -9.91
C VAL A 89 19.51 -1.80 -10.78
N TYR A 90 18.56 -1.11 -10.13
CA TYR A 90 17.46 -0.40 -10.81
C TYR A 90 17.82 1.08 -10.97
N ASP A 91 18.70 1.34 -11.91
CA ASP A 91 19.24 2.68 -12.21
C ASP A 91 18.68 3.28 -13.52
N GLY A 92 17.75 2.57 -14.17
CA GLY A 92 17.22 2.92 -15.49
C GLY A 92 18.03 2.34 -16.66
N ALA A 93 19.09 1.58 -16.39
CA ALA A 93 19.85 0.90 -17.43
C ALA A 93 19.08 -0.28 -18.06
N LYS A 94 19.56 -0.70 -19.21
CA LYS A 94 19.04 -1.91 -19.86
C LYS A 94 19.59 -3.15 -19.16
N GLY A 95 18.68 -4.05 -18.79
CA GLY A 95 18.98 -5.38 -18.32
C GLY A 95 18.46 -6.44 -19.27
N TYR A 96 18.79 -7.69 -18.98
CA TYR A 96 18.37 -8.83 -19.78
C TYR A 96 17.70 -9.89 -18.89
N ARG A 97 16.63 -10.49 -19.43
CA ARG A 97 15.88 -11.56 -18.75
C ARG A 97 15.78 -12.78 -19.66
N ASP A 98 15.75 -13.97 -19.06
CA ASP A 98 15.41 -15.19 -19.78
C ASP A 98 13.89 -15.36 -19.94
N ALA A 99 13.46 -16.44 -20.61
CA ALA A 99 12.05 -16.77 -20.79
C ALA A 99 11.30 -17.02 -19.47
N SER A 100 12.00 -17.36 -18.40
CA SER A 100 11.44 -17.58 -17.06
C SER A 100 11.41 -16.31 -16.21
N GLY A 101 11.95 -15.19 -16.73
CA GLY A 101 12.04 -13.92 -16.02
C GLY A 101 13.30 -13.78 -15.16
N ASN A 102 14.21 -14.77 -15.15
CA ASN A 102 15.46 -14.64 -14.41
C ASN A 102 16.38 -13.64 -15.08
N ASN A 103 17.14 -12.92 -14.27
CA ASN A 103 18.18 -12.03 -14.74
C ASN A 103 19.25 -12.79 -15.53
N ILE A 104 19.74 -12.17 -16.59
CA ILE A 104 20.89 -12.67 -17.35
C ILE A 104 21.98 -11.62 -17.25
N ASP A 105 23.09 -11.99 -16.62
CA ASP A 105 24.30 -11.18 -16.59
C ASP A 105 25.24 -11.63 -17.69
N PHE A 106 25.77 -10.68 -18.45
CA PHE A 106 26.76 -10.93 -19.48
C PHE A 106 28.08 -10.29 -19.10
N LYS A 107 29.14 -11.12 -19.03
CA LYS A 107 30.51 -10.66 -18.80
C LYS A 107 31.39 -11.03 -19.99
N GLN A 108 32.07 -10.06 -20.55
CA GLN A 108 33.06 -10.34 -21.60
C GLN A 108 34.21 -11.16 -21.00
N LEU A 109 34.56 -12.24 -21.66
CA LEU A 109 35.67 -13.07 -21.27
C LEU A 109 36.98 -12.59 -21.93
N SER A 110 38.06 -12.62 -21.17
CA SER A 110 39.40 -12.54 -21.75
C SER A 110 39.72 -13.80 -22.59
N ASP A 111 40.69 -13.73 -23.47
CA ASP A 111 41.10 -14.88 -24.28
C ASP A 111 41.49 -16.13 -23.44
N ASP A 112 42.17 -15.91 -22.32
CA ASP A 112 42.58 -16.98 -21.41
C ASP A 112 41.40 -17.59 -20.68
N GLU A 113 40.45 -16.76 -20.18
CA GLU A 113 39.22 -17.22 -19.55
C GLU A 113 38.34 -17.99 -20.54
N ALA A 114 38.19 -17.47 -21.77
CA ALA A 114 37.42 -18.15 -22.82
C ALA A 114 38.00 -19.49 -23.19
N LYS A 115 39.32 -19.56 -23.32
CA LYS A 115 40.04 -20.80 -23.62
C LYS A 115 39.90 -21.83 -22.48
N ALA A 116 40.03 -21.39 -21.26
CA ALA A 116 39.87 -22.24 -20.08
C ALA A 116 38.42 -22.76 -19.93
N GLN A 117 37.43 -21.93 -20.15
CA GLN A 117 36.02 -22.25 -19.96
C GLN A 117 35.43 -23.07 -21.13
N LEU A 118 35.82 -22.78 -22.37
CA LEU A 118 35.21 -23.37 -23.58
C LEU A 118 35.98 -24.59 -24.11
N GLY A 119 37.24 -24.75 -23.74
CA GLY A 119 38.04 -25.89 -24.18
C GLY A 119 38.02 -26.07 -25.70
N ASN A 120 37.50 -27.21 -26.17
CA ASN A 120 37.42 -27.52 -27.60
C ASN A 120 36.45 -26.62 -28.42
N ASN A 121 35.59 -25.90 -27.76
CA ASN A 121 34.64 -24.96 -28.41
C ASN A 121 35.24 -23.55 -28.56
N TYR A 122 36.46 -23.32 -28.06
CA TYR A 122 37.12 -22.02 -28.23
C TYR A 122 37.72 -21.91 -29.65
N THR A 123 37.54 -20.72 -30.22
CA THR A 123 38.16 -20.35 -31.51
C THR A 123 38.94 -19.06 -31.31
N ALA A 124 40.26 -19.10 -31.62
CA ALA A 124 41.12 -17.94 -31.47
C ALA A 124 40.64 -16.75 -32.30
N GLY A 125 40.71 -15.54 -31.78
CA GLY A 125 40.26 -14.32 -32.44
C GLY A 125 38.74 -14.07 -32.35
N THR A 126 38.00 -14.93 -31.63
CA THR A 126 36.56 -14.71 -31.38
C THR A 126 36.36 -14.18 -29.96
N THR A 127 35.63 -13.06 -29.82
CA THR A 127 35.25 -12.53 -28.51
C THR A 127 34.04 -13.29 -27.98
N TYR A 128 34.09 -13.68 -26.72
CA TYR A 128 33.04 -14.41 -26.04
C TYR A 128 32.50 -13.65 -24.83
N TYR A 129 31.22 -13.84 -24.55
CA TYR A 129 30.54 -13.35 -23.35
C TYR A 129 30.04 -14.55 -22.54
N LYS A 130 30.48 -14.66 -21.29
CA LYS A 130 29.87 -15.56 -20.34
C LYS A 130 28.50 -14.99 -19.99
N TYR A 131 27.49 -15.83 -19.92
CA TYR A 131 26.20 -15.48 -19.33
C TYR A 131 25.92 -16.31 -18.08
N THR A 132 25.21 -15.69 -17.16
CA THR A 132 24.66 -16.35 -15.97
C THR A 132 23.17 -16.02 -15.94
N SER A 133 22.31 -17.03 -15.84
CA SER A 133 20.86 -16.91 -15.73
C SER A 133 20.36 -17.88 -14.67
N GLY A 134 19.99 -17.37 -13.50
CA GLY A 134 19.72 -18.22 -12.34
C GLY A 134 20.91 -19.17 -12.05
N ASN A 135 20.64 -20.47 -12.04
CA ASN A 135 21.67 -21.49 -11.82
C ASN A 135 22.36 -21.95 -13.12
N THR A 136 22.03 -21.37 -14.26
CA THR A 136 22.57 -21.78 -15.56
C THR A 136 23.69 -20.83 -16.00
N THR A 137 24.84 -21.36 -16.34
CA THR A 137 25.95 -20.60 -16.91
C THR A 137 26.34 -21.15 -18.27
N GLY A 138 26.78 -20.27 -19.15
CA GLY A 138 27.26 -20.65 -20.46
C GLY A 138 28.00 -19.49 -21.13
N ALA A 139 28.23 -19.61 -22.43
CA ALA A 139 28.86 -18.56 -23.19
C ALA A 139 28.17 -18.35 -24.55
N VAL A 140 28.29 -17.15 -25.09
CA VAL A 140 27.85 -16.76 -26.43
C VAL A 140 28.96 -16.02 -27.13
N THR A 141 28.98 -16.02 -28.47
CA THR A 141 29.92 -15.22 -29.22
C THR A 141 29.48 -13.75 -29.26
N ALA A 142 30.40 -12.82 -29.50
CA ALA A 142 30.07 -11.41 -29.70
C ALA A 142 29.03 -11.20 -30.80
N ALA A 143 29.05 -12.03 -31.87
CA ALA A 143 28.08 -11.97 -32.94
C ALA A 143 26.66 -12.37 -32.48
N GLU A 144 26.55 -13.34 -31.59
CA GLU A 144 25.26 -13.72 -30.99
C GLU A 144 24.81 -12.68 -29.96
N TYR A 145 25.74 -12.19 -29.13
CA TYR A 145 25.45 -11.10 -28.18
C TYR A 145 24.93 -9.84 -28.87
N ALA A 146 25.51 -9.48 -30.03
CA ALA A 146 25.07 -8.32 -30.82
C ALA A 146 23.63 -8.46 -31.36
N LYS A 147 23.06 -9.65 -31.41
CA LYS A 147 21.65 -9.87 -31.79
C LYS A 147 20.65 -9.49 -30.71
N ILE A 148 21.11 -9.29 -29.47
CA ILE A 148 20.28 -8.89 -28.33
C ILE A 148 20.00 -7.39 -28.41
N ASN A 149 19.42 -6.89 -29.50
CA ASN A 149 19.32 -5.44 -29.66
C ASN A 149 17.97 -4.98 -29.21
N GLU A 150 17.08 -4.81 -28.93
CA GLU A 150 15.84 -4.07 -28.60
C GLU A 150 14.63 -4.96 -28.32
N THR A 151 14.64 -6.22 -28.73
CA THR A 151 13.52 -7.15 -28.59
C THR A 151 13.98 -8.52 -28.11
N ALA A 152 13.04 -9.39 -27.72
CA ALA A 152 13.37 -10.76 -27.37
C ALA A 152 14.06 -11.49 -28.53
N ALA A 153 15.22 -12.08 -28.27
CA ALA A 153 16.01 -12.81 -29.26
C ALA A 153 16.36 -14.20 -28.74
N ASP A 154 16.26 -15.19 -29.62
CA ASP A 154 16.85 -16.52 -29.39
C ASP A 154 18.28 -16.51 -29.93
N ILE A 155 19.25 -16.50 -29.04
CA ILE A 155 20.66 -16.52 -29.40
C ILE A 155 21.26 -17.90 -29.22
N ALA A 156 22.21 -18.25 -30.10
CA ALA A 156 22.89 -19.53 -30.00
C ALA A 156 23.99 -19.50 -28.92
N THR A 157 24.01 -20.50 -28.07
CA THR A 157 25.05 -20.64 -27.05
C THR A 157 26.21 -21.50 -27.60
N VAL A 158 27.40 -21.24 -27.08
CA VAL A 158 28.57 -22.08 -27.40
C VAL A 158 28.33 -23.49 -26.82
N GLY A 159 28.38 -24.51 -27.68
CA GLY A 159 28.02 -25.89 -27.31
C GLY A 159 26.66 -26.36 -27.85
N GLY A 160 25.94 -25.49 -28.61
CA GLY A 160 24.78 -25.88 -29.42
C GLY A 160 23.42 -25.72 -28.77
N GLY A 161 23.34 -25.00 -27.66
CA GLY A 161 22.08 -24.60 -27.05
C GLY A 161 21.48 -23.29 -27.61
N LYS A 162 20.33 -22.89 -27.10
CA LYS A 162 19.70 -21.58 -27.33
C LYS A 162 19.38 -20.93 -26.01
N LEU A 163 19.57 -19.62 -25.96
CA LEU A 163 19.19 -18.77 -24.85
C LEU A 163 18.16 -17.74 -25.35
N ASN A 164 16.98 -17.74 -24.77
CA ASN A 164 16.01 -16.70 -25.03
C ASN A 164 16.33 -15.50 -24.15
N VAL A 165 16.50 -14.34 -24.76
CA VAL A 165 16.89 -13.11 -24.06
C VAL A 165 15.86 -12.02 -24.39
N LYS A 166 15.29 -11.44 -23.34
CA LYS A 166 14.42 -10.27 -23.43
C LYS A 166 15.11 -9.06 -22.81
N SER A 167 15.22 -7.97 -23.53
CA SER A 167 15.70 -6.70 -22.95
C SER A 167 14.61 -6.06 -22.12
N VAL A 168 14.97 -5.58 -20.94
CA VAL A 168 14.11 -4.84 -20.02
C VAL A 168 14.84 -3.56 -19.59
N THR A 169 14.10 -2.56 -19.15
CA THR A 169 14.69 -1.37 -18.54
C THR A 169 14.54 -1.51 -17.02
N ASN A 170 15.64 -1.53 -16.29
CA ASN A 170 15.66 -1.64 -14.83
C ASN A 170 15.30 -0.28 -14.20
N ASN A 171 14.08 0.15 -14.40
CA ASN A 171 13.53 1.38 -13.84
C ASN A 171 12.64 1.10 -12.63
N TYR A 172 12.07 2.17 -12.07
CA TYR A 172 11.19 2.08 -10.91
C TYR A 172 9.96 1.17 -11.15
N ALA A 173 9.36 1.23 -12.34
CA ALA A 173 8.20 0.39 -12.65
C ALA A 173 8.58 -1.10 -12.68
N GLN A 174 9.77 -1.41 -13.20
CA GLN A 174 10.28 -2.79 -13.19
C GLN A 174 10.63 -3.25 -11.77
N LEU A 175 11.22 -2.37 -10.93
CA LEU A 175 11.47 -2.67 -9.52
C LEU A 175 10.16 -3.04 -8.80
N CYS A 176 9.12 -2.24 -8.98
CA CYS A 176 7.81 -2.51 -8.37
C CYS A 176 7.18 -3.82 -8.88
N ALA A 177 7.34 -4.11 -10.17
CA ALA A 177 6.85 -5.36 -10.75
C ALA A 177 7.58 -6.59 -10.17
N ASP A 178 8.89 -6.51 -10.04
CA ASP A 178 9.72 -7.60 -9.55
C ASP A 178 9.56 -7.83 -8.03
N ALA A 179 9.46 -6.76 -7.25
CA ALA A 179 9.36 -6.84 -5.79
C ALA A 179 7.93 -7.11 -5.28
N PHE A 180 6.91 -6.55 -5.95
CA PHE A 180 5.54 -6.54 -5.45
C PHE A 180 4.51 -7.15 -6.41
N ASN A 181 4.91 -7.74 -7.53
CA ASN A 181 4.02 -8.16 -8.62
C ASN A 181 3.08 -7.04 -9.09
N ALA A 182 3.58 -5.81 -9.10
CA ALA A 182 2.83 -4.64 -9.50
C ALA A 182 2.68 -4.54 -11.02
N ASP A 183 1.63 -3.82 -11.47
CA ASP A 183 1.50 -3.52 -12.90
C ASP A 183 2.57 -2.52 -13.34
N ILE A 184 3.38 -2.92 -14.32
CA ILE A 184 4.47 -2.11 -14.89
C ILE A 184 3.98 -0.77 -15.47
N ASN A 185 2.72 -0.73 -15.93
CA ASN A 185 2.11 0.48 -16.51
C ASN A 185 1.51 1.40 -15.43
N ASN A 186 1.32 0.88 -14.23
CA ASN A 186 0.73 1.62 -13.12
C ASN A 186 1.44 1.29 -11.79
N PRO A 187 2.73 1.67 -11.65
CA PRO A 187 3.48 1.42 -10.42
C PRO A 187 2.93 2.26 -9.26
N PRO A 188 3.23 1.87 -8.01
CA PRO A 188 2.88 2.66 -6.83
C PRO A 188 3.36 4.10 -6.94
N GLN A 189 2.52 5.06 -6.56
CA GLN A 189 2.81 6.50 -6.76
C GLN A 189 3.64 7.10 -5.61
N ASN A 190 3.58 6.53 -4.41
CA ASN A 190 4.39 6.99 -3.30
C ASN A 190 5.77 6.34 -3.31
N VAL A 191 6.69 6.96 -4.05
CA VAL A 191 8.05 6.45 -4.24
C VAL A 191 8.82 6.37 -2.92
N SER A 192 8.66 7.35 -2.04
CA SER A 192 9.34 7.40 -0.75
C SER A 192 8.94 6.22 0.14
N GLU A 193 7.65 5.95 0.25
CA GLU A 193 7.11 4.83 1.04
C GLU A 193 7.57 3.47 0.49
N VAL A 194 7.54 3.30 -0.83
CA VAL A 194 8.02 2.07 -1.47
C VAL A 194 9.50 1.82 -1.19
N ILE A 195 10.35 2.86 -1.31
CA ILE A 195 11.77 2.75 -1.01
C ILE A 195 11.99 2.41 0.47
N THR A 196 11.29 3.08 1.38
CA THR A 196 11.38 2.81 2.82
C THR A 196 11.01 1.36 3.12
N ASN A 197 9.90 0.88 2.60
CA ASN A 197 9.42 -0.48 2.83
C ASN A 197 10.40 -1.52 2.27
N LEU A 198 10.95 -1.29 1.08
CA LEU A 198 11.94 -2.18 0.48
C LEU A 198 13.23 -2.27 1.31
N ILE A 199 13.73 -1.13 1.80
CA ILE A 199 14.95 -1.10 2.62
C ILE A 199 14.69 -1.76 3.98
N ASN A 200 13.55 -1.47 4.61
CA ASN A 200 13.22 -2.01 5.93
C ASN A 200 12.87 -3.51 5.89
N SER A 201 12.44 -4.06 4.75
CA SER A 201 12.23 -5.51 4.59
C SER A 201 13.53 -6.32 4.63
N GLY A 202 14.67 -5.68 4.35
CA GLY A 202 15.98 -6.32 4.29
C GLY A 202 16.23 -7.11 3.00
N ASP A 203 15.28 -7.09 2.05
CA ASP A 203 15.39 -7.82 0.78
C ASP A 203 16.18 -7.05 -0.28
N VAL A 204 16.48 -5.78 -0.01
CA VAL A 204 17.19 -4.89 -0.94
C VAL A 204 18.35 -4.20 -0.26
N THR A 205 19.32 -3.79 -1.08
CA THR A 205 20.42 -2.93 -0.65
C THR A 205 20.42 -1.64 -1.47
N LEU A 206 20.94 -0.58 -0.86
CA LEU A 206 21.22 0.65 -1.58
C LEU A 206 22.61 0.56 -2.18
N VAL A 207 22.73 1.04 -3.40
CA VAL A 207 24.01 1.20 -4.08
C VAL A 207 24.23 2.65 -4.44
N GLN A 208 25.49 3.04 -4.49
CA GLN A 208 25.88 4.41 -4.82
C GLN A 208 26.72 4.42 -6.09
N ARG A 209 26.51 5.44 -6.94
CA ARG A 209 27.26 5.61 -8.18
C ARG A 209 28.72 5.94 -7.89
N ARG A 210 29.62 5.28 -8.60
CA ARG A 210 31.05 5.58 -8.57
C ARG A 210 31.34 6.94 -9.22
N SER A 211 32.21 7.72 -8.60
CA SER A 211 32.66 9.00 -9.15
C SER A 211 33.56 8.84 -10.38
N ALA A 212 34.24 7.69 -10.51
CA ALA A 212 35.25 7.48 -11.52
C ALA A 212 34.70 7.27 -12.94
N ASP A 213 33.64 6.47 -13.05
CA ASP A 213 33.11 6.04 -14.35
C ASP A 213 31.58 6.17 -14.47
N GLY A 214 30.92 6.56 -13.39
CA GLY A 214 29.45 6.72 -13.32
C GLY A 214 28.68 5.41 -13.26
N THR A 215 29.36 4.25 -13.12
CA THR A 215 28.72 2.97 -12.89
C THR A 215 28.27 2.82 -11.43
N PHE A 216 27.33 1.92 -11.17
CA PHE A 216 26.99 1.57 -9.80
C PHE A 216 27.87 0.42 -9.32
N ALA A 217 28.28 0.49 -8.06
CA ALA A 217 29.01 -0.58 -7.42
C ALA A 217 28.09 -1.77 -7.14
N HIS A 218 28.54 -2.99 -7.48
CA HIS A 218 27.90 -4.25 -7.13
C HIS A 218 28.51 -4.86 -5.87
N GLU A 219 27.78 -5.77 -5.22
CA GLU A 219 28.19 -6.36 -3.94
C GLU A 219 29.53 -7.09 -4.01
N GLU A 220 29.89 -7.64 -5.17
CA GLU A 220 31.17 -8.34 -5.43
C GLU A 220 32.35 -7.41 -5.75
N ASP A 221 32.09 -6.11 -5.88
CA ASP A 221 33.12 -5.14 -6.17
C ASP A 221 33.86 -4.72 -4.88
N GLU A 222 35.18 -4.58 -4.94
CA GLU A 222 35.98 -4.19 -3.76
C GLU A 222 35.62 -2.80 -3.19
N ASP A 223 35.10 -1.93 -4.04
CA ASP A 223 34.68 -0.56 -3.71
C ASP A 223 33.18 -0.44 -3.42
N PHE A 224 32.48 -1.57 -3.33
CA PHE A 224 31.04 -1.56 -3.03
C PHE A 224 30.78 -1.09 -1.60
N ALA A 225 30.11 0.03 -1.48
CA ALA A 225 29.63 0.52 -0.20
C ALA A 225 28.21 -0.02 0.06
N LYS A 226 28.11 -1.14 0.76
CA LYS A 226 26.84 -1.68 1.20
C LYS A 226 26.27 -0.81 2.29
N PHE A 227 25.05 -0.27 2.04
CA PHE A 227 24.30 0.45 3.03
C PHE A 227 23.56 -0.54 3.94
N GLU A 228 23.35 -0.14 5.18
CA GLU A 228 22.51 -0.89 6.10
C GLU A 228 21.07 -0.97 5.57
N THR A 229 20.36 -2.04 5.92
CA THR A 229 18.99 -2.27 5.49
C THR A 229 17.99 -1.27 6.10
N SER A 230 18.38 -0.58 7.17
CA SER A 230 17.58 0.47 7.78
C SER A 230 17.93 1.86 7.25
N VAL A 231 16.95 2.61 6.82
CA VAL A 231 17.09 4.00 6.38
C VAL A 231 17.76 4.87 7.45
N SER A 232 17.41 4.67 8.72
CA SER A 232 17.91 5.46 9.83
C SER A 232 19.42 5.30 10.08
N THR A 233 20.03 4.20 9.61
CA THR A 233 21.48 3.95 9.75
C THR A 233 22.27 4.34 8.51
N ASN A 234 21.59 4.65 7.40
CA ASN A 234 22.22 5.05 6.15
C ASN A 234 22.63 6.52 6.18
N THR A 235 23.91 6.80 5.98
CA THR A 235 24.45 8.18 5.99
C THR A 235 24.03 9.03 4.79
N GLY A 236 23.57 8.42 3.71
CA GLY A 236 23.11 9.08 2.48
C GLY A 236 21.59 9.32 2.46
N LEU A 237 20.86 8.68 3.35
CA LEU A 237 19.42 8.81 3.48
C LEU A 237 19.06 9.18 4.92
N GLN A 238 17.94 9.84 5.07
CA GLN A 238 17.31 10.03 6.39
C GLN A 238 15.80 9.85 6.28
N GLU A 239 15.23 9.32 7.34
CA GLU A 239 13.80 9.22 7.55
C GLU A 239 13.34 10.40 8.38
N VAL A 240 12.33 11.10 7.91
CA VAL A 240 11.74 12.25 8.62
C VAL A 240 10.22 12.10 8.65
N SER A 241 9.59 12.63 9.68
CA SER A 241 8.14 12.68 9.76
C SER A 241 7.56 13.47 8.58
N ASP A 242 6.52 12.94 7.95
CA ASP A 242 5.81 13.66 6.87
C ASP A 242 4.82 14.67 7.45
N GLU A 243 5.31 15.85 7.79
CA GLU A 243 4.46 16.93 8.35
C GLU A 243 3.30 17.33 7.43
N VAL A 244 3.42 17.14 6.12
CA VAL A 244 2.35 17.50 5.17
C VAL A 244 1.23 16.46 5.25
N GLU A 245 1.58 15.18 5.27
CA GLU A 245 0.61 14.10 5.41
C GLU A 245 -0.03 14.13 6.81
N LEU A 246 0.76 14.40 7.85
CA LEU A 246 0.27 14.57 9.21
C LEU A 246 -0.77 15.70 9.31
N LYS A 247 -0.50 16.89 8.75
CA LYS A 247 -1.45 18.01 8.75
C LYS A 247 -2.74 17.69 7.98
N LYS A 248 -2.64 16.95 6.87
CA LYS A 248 -3.82 16.48 6.12
C LYS A 248 -4.64 15.48 6.94
N ALA A 249 -3.96 14.52 7.58
CA ALA A 249 -4.60 13.52 8.44
C ALA A 249 -5.30 14.17 9.63
N GLU A 250 -4.67 15.15 10.28
CA GLU A 250 -5.23 15.93 11.37
C GLU A 250 -6.48 16.68 10.93
N ALA A 251 -6.42 17.41 9.81
CA ALA A 251 -7.56 18.11 9.25
C ALA A 251 -8.72 17.16 8.87
N LYS A 252 -8.40 15.99 8.32
CA LYS A 252 -9.38 14.95 8.00
C LYS A 252 -10.02 14.38 9.27
N TYR A 253 -9.20 14.03 10.26
CA TYR A 253 -9.64 13.54 11.55
C TYR A 253 -10.62 14.53 12.21
N GLU A 254 -10.26 15.81 12.33
CA GLU A 254 -11.13 16.83 12.89
C GLU A 254 -12.45 16.98 12.11
N ALA A 255 -12.38 16.95 10.78
CA ALA A 255 -13.58 17.07 9.95
C ALA A 255 -14.52 15.87 10.11
N ASP A 256 -13.97 14.65 10.19
CA ASP A 256 -14.76 13.44 10.32
C ASP A 256 -15.30 13.28 11.75
N MET A 257 -14.53 13.63 12.79
CA MET A 257 -15.03 13.70 14.18
C MET A 257 -16.17 14.70 14.33
N LYS A 258 -16.05 15.91 13.74
CA LYS A 258 -17.14 16.89 13.74
C LYS A 258 -18.42 16.38 13.04
N LYS A 259 -18.29 15.54 12.00
CA LYS A 259 -19.45 14.90 11.35
C LYS A 259 -20.09 13.85 12.26
N ILE A 260 -19.26 13.04 12.93
CA ILE A 260 -19.70 12.02 13.88
C ILE A 260 -20.45 12.67 15.04
N ASP A 261 -19.86 13.69 15.68
CA ASP A 261 -20.47 14.43 16.80
C ASP A 261 -21.82 15.03 16.42
N ARG A 262 -21.94 15.61 15.22
CA ARG A 262 -23.24 16.16 14.74
C ARG A 262 -24.28 15.06 14.55
N LYS A 263 -23.91 13.91 14.02
CA LYS A 263 -24.81 12.76 13.86
C LYS A 263 -25.22 12.20 15.21
N ASP A 264 -24.25 12.06 16.13
CA ASP A 264 -24.51 11.57 17.49
C ASP A 264 -25.48 12.48 18.24
N THR A 265 -25.23 13.78 18.25
CA THR A 265 -26.14 14.78 18.83
C THR A 265 -27.56 14.69 18.24
N LYS A 266 -27.65 14.49 16.91
CA LYS A 266 -28.95 14.34 16.25
C LYS A 266 -29.65 13.05 16.69
N PHE A 267 -28.94 11.93 16.79
CA PHE A 267 -29.52 10.67 17.24
C PHE A 267 -29.98 10.75 18.68
N ASP A 268 -29.23 11.43 19.57
CA ASP A 268 -29.65 11.67 20.94
C ASP A 268 -30.95 12.49 21.00
N GLN A 269 -31.06 13.54 20.19
CA GLN A 269 -32.29 14.31 20.11
C GLN A 269 -33.47 13.49 19.58
N ASP A 270 -33.26 12.68 18.55
CA ASP A 270 -34.29 11.83 17.97
C ASP A 270 -34.71 10.73 18.96
N ILE A 271 -33.79 10.13 19.71
CA ILE A 271 -34.08 9.14 20.75
C ILE A 271 -34.89 9.79 21.89
N ALA A 272 -34.46 10.97 22.38
CA ALA A 272 -35.17 11.68 23.44
C ALA A 272 -36.61 12.07 23.02
N ALA A 273 -36.79 12.44 21.74
CA ALA A 273 -38.14 12.70 21.20
C ALA A 273 -38.99 11.42 21.16
N LEU A 274 -38.43 10.32 20.73
CA LEU A 274 -39.13 9.01 20.72
C LEU A 274 -39.46 8.52 22.13
N GLU A 275 -38.58 8.72 23.11
CA GLU A 275 -38.86 8.41 24.52
C GLU A 275 -40.01 9.26 25.09
N THR A 276 -40.04 10.54 24.75
CA THR A 276 -41.11 11.43 25.14
C THR A 276 -42.45 10.97 24.56
N GLU A 277 -42.48 10.65 23.25
CA GLU A 277 -43.70 10.13 22.59
C GLU A 277 -44.10 8.74 23.19
N ARG A 278 -43.15 7.87 23.47
CA ARG A 278 -43.41 6.57 24.13
C ARG A 278 -44.06 6.76 25.50
N ASN A 279 -43.56 7.68 26.30
CA ASN A 279 -44.10 7.94 27.63
C ASN A 279 -45.54 8.53 27.56
N ALA A 280 -45.80 9.44 26.61
CA ALA A 280 -47.15 9.95 26.36
C ALA A 280 -48.12 8.86 25.94
N LEU A 281 -47.72 7.97 25.01
CA LEU A 281 -48.56 6.86 24.57
C LEU A 281 -48.81 5.86 25.74
N LYS A 282 -47.82 5.60 26.57
CA LYS A 282 -47.97 4.71 27.76
C LYS A 282 -49.03 5.30 28.71
N GLN A 283 -49.00 6.58 29.00
CA GLN A 283 -50.01 7.26 29.83
C GLN A 283 -51.40 7.19 29.19
N GLU A 284 -51.52 7.41 27.88
CA GLU A 284 -52.81 7.31 27.19
C GLU A 284 -53.36 5.87 27.24
N MET A 285 -52.50 4.87 27.06
CA MET A 285 -52.88 3.47 27.18
C MET A 285 -53.36 3.11 28.56
N GLU A 286 -52.70 3.59 29.63
CA GLU A 286 -53.11 3.36 31.02
C GLU A 286 -54.46 4.01 31.31
N THR A 287 -54.67 5.24 30.86
CA THR A 287 -55.91 5.92 30.96
C THR A 287 -57.05 5.19 30.26
N LEU A 288 -56.81 4.71 29.05
CA LEU A 288 -57.80 3.94 28.27
C LEU A 288 -58.14 2.59 28.94
N LYS A 289 -57.14 1.89 29.51
CA LYS A 289 -57.36 0.68 30.30
C LYS A 289 -58.23 0.92 31.53
N THR A 290 -58.02 2.03 32.25
CA THR A 290 -58.80 2.39 33.39
C THR A 290 -60.26 2.72 32.99
N VAL A 291 -60.44 3.55 31.95
CA VAL A 291 -61.80 3.88 31.42
C VAL A 291 -62.52 2.61 30.93
N ALA A 292 -61.82 1.69 30.25
CA ALA A 292 -62.39 0.43 29.78
C ALA A 292 -62.85 -0.46 30.99
N LYS A 293 -62.01 -0.53 32.04
CA LYS A 293 -62.36 -1.25 33.27
C LYS A 293 -63.59 -0.64 33.96
N ASP A 294 -63.62 0.67 34.13
CA ASP A 294 -64.76 1.38 34.74
C ASP A 294 -66.06 1.20 33.95
N ASN A 295 -65.96 1.20 32.61
CA ASN A 295 -67.14 0.95 31.78
C ASN A 295 -67.66 -0.53 31.94
N VAL A 296 -66.75 -1.49 32.02
CA VAL A 296 -67.12 -2.90 32.30
C VAL A 296 -67.82 -3.00 33.65
N GLU A 297 -67.22 -2.44 34.72
CA GLU A 297 -67.79 -2.48 36.07
C GLU A 297 -69.16 -1.81 36.16
N ARG A 298 -69.37 -0.68 35.49
CA ARG A 298 -70.65 -0.02 35.39
C ARG A 298 -71.68 -0.84 34.66
N THR A 299 -71.29 -1.52 33.56
CA THR A 299 -72.19 -2.39 32.81
C THR A 299 -72.64 -3.58 33.67
N PHE A 300 -71.71 -4.19 34.39
CA PHE A 300 -72.04 -5.31 35.31
C PHE A 300 -72.93 -4.87 36.45
N LYS A 301 -72.75 -3.67 37.03
CA LYS A 301 -73.61 -3.13 38.12
C LYS A 301 -75.02 -2.72 37.63
N LEU A 302 -75.24 -2.52 36.34
CA LEU A 302 -76.55 -2.19 35.77
C LEU A 302 -77.36 -3.46 35.45
N PHE A 303 -76.74 -4.62 35.32
CA PHE A 303 -77.39 -5.92 34.97
C PHE A 303 -77.28 -6.99 36.08
N GLY A 304 -76.71 -6.70 37.22
CA GLY A 304 -76.68 -7.50 38.43
C GLY A 304 -77.38 -6.76 39.55
#